data_0f05c3d2b08dbb0c0aa7b54be4670525
#
_entry.id   0f05c3d2b08dbb0c0aa7b54be4670525
#
_cell.length_a   1.000
_cell.length_b   1.000
_cell.length_c   1.000
_cell.angle_alpha   90.00
_cell.angle_beta   90.00
_cell.angle_gamma   90.00
#
_symmetry.space_group_name_H-M   'P 1'
#
loop_
_entity.id
_entity.type
_entity.pdbx_description
1 polymer ?
#
loop_
_entity_poly.entity_id
_entity_poly.type
_entity_poly.pdbx_seq_one_letter_code
_entity_poly.pdbx_strand_id
1 'polypeptide(L)'
;GDSPIRSPYYVTKADFVACHNPSYIVKGFKMVRDVKPGGTFLVNCQWSDEEFAEHMPAVAKRYIANNNVNVYLIDAIDLAAKVGMGKRTNTVLQSAFFALAKVLPAEDALQYMKDAATKSYMKKGQAIVDANHKAIDAGATAFRKFEVPADWATAEDAAPVELSEETKSAIAQQVKNLLEPIDRMDGDSLPVSAFMPHVDGQWELGAAAYEKRGVAVSVPTWDCLLYTSDAADDR
;
A
#
# COMPACT_ATOMS: atom_id res chain seq x y z
N GLY A 1 -13.08 -6.12 21.47
CA GLY A 1 -14.05 -5.22 22.11
C GLY A 1 -15.16 -6.00 22.79
N ASP A 2 -15.92 -5.35 23.64
CA ASP A 2 -16.98 -5.98 24.44
C ASP A 2 -18.23 -6.31 23.63
N SER A 3 -18.32 -5.78 22.42
CA SER A 3 -19.43 -6.01 21.53
C SER A 3 -18.96 -6.50 20.15
N PRO A 4 -19.68 -7.43 19.52
CA PRO A 4 -19.36 -7.87 18.17
C PRO A 4 -19.58 -6.74 17.16
N ILE A 5 -18.69 -6.64 16.17
CA ILE A 5 -18.83 -5.72 15.04
C ILE A 5 -19.96 -6.26 14.14
N ARG A 6 -21.00 -5.44 13.89
CA ARG A 6 -22.18 -5.85 13.12
C ARG A 6 -22.38 -5.06 11.83
N SER A 7 -21.64 -3.98 11.64
CA SER A 7 -21.76 -3.12 10.46
C SER A 7 -20.44 -3.04 9.72
N PRO A 8 -20.43 -3.06 8.38
CA PRO A 8 -19.24 -2.78 7.61
C PRO A 8 -18.90 -1.29 7.75
N TYR A 9 -17.65 -1.00 8.08
CA TYR A 9 -17.11 0.35 8.11
C TYR A 9 -15.60 0.33 7.89
N TYR A 10 -15.07 1.44 7.39
CA TYR A 10 -13.64 1.63 7.29
C TYR A 10 -13.06 2.12 8.61
N VAL A 11 -11.86 1.65 8.94
CA VAL A 11 -11.13 2.15 10.10
C VAL A 11 -10.52 3.50 9.73
N THR A 12 -10.90 4.55 10.46
CA THR A 12 -10.44 5.93 10.22
C THR A 12 -9.57 6.48 11.35
N LYS A 13 -9.40 5.71 12.44
CA LYS A 13 -8.60 6.06 13.61
C LYS A 13 -7.96 4.80 14.16
N ALA A 14 -6.85 4.40 13.57
CA ALA A 14 -6.12 3.20 13.94
C ALA A 14 -4.93 3.52 14.86
N ASP A 15 -4.69 2.68 15.83
CA ASP A 15 -3.48 2.76 16.66
C ASP A 15 -2.24 2.30 15.88
N PHE A 16 -2.46 1.42 14.90
CA PHE A 16 -1.42 0.86 14.05
C PHE A 16 -1.92 0.72 12.61
N VAL A 17 -1.14 1.20 11.64
CA VAL A 17 -1.37 1.01 10.19
C VAL A 17 -0.11 0.43 9.57
N ALA A 18 -0.24 -0.58 8.73
CA ALA A 18 0.87 -1.17 7.99
C ALA A 18 0.71 -1.01 6.48
N CYS A 19 1.70 -0.42 5.84
CA CYS A 19 1.85 -0.38 4.39
C CYS A 19 2.73 -1.55 3.94
N HIS A 20 2.11 -2.62 3.46
CA HIS A 20 2.84 -3.83 3.06
C HIS A 20 3.54 -3.70 1.70
N ASN A 21 3.12 -2.75 0.86
CA ASN A 21 3.72 -2.49 -0.43
C ASN A 21 4.04 -1.00 -0.59
N PRO A 22 5.32 -0.62 -0.73
CA PRO A 22 5.72 0.78 -0.80
C PRO A 22 5.15 1.51 -2.02
N SER A 23 4.75 0.80 -3.07
CA SER A 23 4.10 1.40 -4.24
C SER A 23 2.79 2.13 -3.89
N TYR A 24 2.14 1.77 -2.78
CA TYR A 24 0.94 2.47 -2.34
C TYR A 24 1.23 3.91 -1.89
N ILE A 25 2.39 4.14 -1.30
CA ILE A 25 2.83 5.49 -0.94
C ILE A 25 3.04 6.32 -2.21
N VAL A 26 3.81 5.79 -3.17
CA VAL A 26 4.09 6.44 -4.45
C VAL A 26 2.81 6.73 -5.25
N LYS A 27 1.85 5.81 -5.20
CA LYS A 27 0.55 5.96 -5.86
C LYS A 27 -0.42 6.89 -5.11
N GLY A 28 -0.01 7.48 -3.99
CA GLY A 28 -0.78 8.48 -3.26
C GLY A 28 -1.95 7.93 -2.43
N PHE A 29 -1.92 6.64 -2.02
CA PHE A 29 -2.92 6.13 -1.07
C PHE A 29 -2.80 6.84 0.28
N LYS A 30 -3.93 7.25 0.85
CA LYS A 30 -3.99 8.11 2.05
C LYS A 30 -3.97 7.33 3.37
N MET A 31 -3.47 6.11 3.41
CA MET A 31 -3.52 5.23 4.59
C MET A 31 -2.88 5.84 5.85
N VAL A 32 -1.94 6.73 5.69
CA VAL A 32 -1.30 7.43 6.83
C VAL A 32 -2.30 8.28 7.62
N ARG A 33 -3.34 8.82 6.97
CA ARG A 33 -4.38 9.62 7.62
C ARG A 33 -5.29 8.82 8.56
N ASP A 34 -5.29 7.52 8.42
CA ASP A 34 -6.06 6.63 9.30
C ASP A 34 -5.34 6.34 10.61
N VAL A 35 -4.08 6.73 10.74
CA VAL A 35 -3.32 6.59 11.98
C VAL A 35 -3.75 7.67 12.97
N LYS A 36 -4.07 7.29 14.20
CA LYS A 36 -4.33 8.24 15.31
C LYS A 36 -3.08 9.08 15.62
N PRO A 37 -3.25 10.30 16.15
CA PRO A 37 -2.13 11.03 16.74
C PRO A 37 -1.36 10.16 17.75
N GLY A 38 -0.04 10.12 17.62
CA GLY A 38 0.84 9.25 18.41
C GLY A 38 0.82 7.76 18.05
N GLY A 39 0.00 7.36 17.08
CA GLY A 39 -0.07 5.99 16.60
C GLY A 39 1.16 5.55 15.79
N THR A 40 1.13 4.33 15.28
CA THR A 40 2.26 3.72 14.58
C THR A 40 1.95 3.48 13.10
N PHE A 41 2.89 3.85 12.23
CA PHE A 41 2.89 3.57 10.81
C PHE A 41 4.09 2.71 10.44
N LEU A 42 3.85 1.46 10.04
CA LEU A 42 4.89 0.53 9.58
C LEU A 42 4.89 0.45 8.06
N VAL A 43 6.05 0.61 7.44
CA VAL A 43 6.21 0.47 5.98
C VAL A 43 7.17 -0.66 5.66
N ASN A 44 6.71 -1.59 4.83
CA ASN A 44 7.57 -2.62 4.23
C ASN A 44 8.20 -2.06 2.96
N CYS A 45 9.48 -1.70 3.03
CA CYS A 45 10.22 -1.18 1.89
C CYS A 45 11.71 -1.51 1.99
N GLN A 46 12.39 -1.46 0.84
CA GLN A 46 13.85 -1.64 0.74
C GLN A 46 14.59 -0.30 0.67
N TRP A 47 13.87 0.80 0.85
CA TRP A 47 14.40 2.15 0.76
C TRP A 47 15.30 2.51 1.93
N SER A 48 16.31 3.32 1.66
CA SER A 48 17.03 4.06 2.70
C SER A 48 16.11 5.09 3.36
N ASP A 49 16.56 5.74 4.41
CA ASP A 49 15.78 6.78 5.08
C ASP A 49 15.59 8.01 4.16
N GLU A 50 16.62 8.34 3.35
CA GLU A 50 16.57 9.40 2.35
C GLU A 50 15.57 9.09 1.25
N GLU A 51 15.64 7.89 0.67
CA GLU A 51 14.70 7.44 -0.37
C GLU A 51 13.27 7.39 0.16
N PHE A 52 13.06 6.91 1.40
CA PHE A 52 11.74 6.92 2.03
C PHE A 52 11.21 8.35 2.18
N ALA A 53 12.07 9.28 2.63
CA ALA A 53 11.70 10.68 2.74
C ALA A 53 11.37 11.31 1.39
N GLU A 54 12.09 10.98 0.33
CA GLU A 54 11.83 11.46 -1.02
C GLU A 54 10.48 10.98 -1.56
N HIS A 55 10.19 9.68 -1.40
CA HIS A 55 8.96 9.07 -1.91
C HIS A 55 7.70 9.48 -1.13
N MET A 56 7.85 10.01 0.09
CA MET A 56 6.70 10.37 0.93
C MET A 56 6.03 11.65 0.43
N PRO A 57 4.72 11.63 0.09
CA PRO A 57 3.99 12.84 -0.32
C PRO A 57 3.96 13.91 0.77
N ALA A 58 4.01 15.18 0.38
CA ALA A 58 4.03 16.30 1.34
C ALA A 58 2.82 16.30 2.30
N VAL A 59 1.64 15.94 1.81
CA VAL A 59 0.44 15.79 2.66
C VAL A 59 0.65 14.73 3.75
N ALA A 60 1.29 13.61 3.41
CA ALA A 60 1.60 12.55 4.38
C ALA A 60 2.70 12.99 5.36
N LYS A 61 3.73 13.68 4.87
CA LYS A 61 4.79 14.29 5.71
C LYS A 61 4.19 15.20 6.77
N ARG A 62 3.35 16.15 6.35
CA ARG A 62 2.68 17.08 7.28
C ARG A 62 1.81 16.35 8.30
N TYR A 63 1.07 15.33 7.86
CA TYR A 63 0.24 14.55 8.78
C TYR A 63 1.09 13.84 9.83
N ILE A 64 2.15 13.14 9.42
CA ILE A 64 3.06 12.41 10.30
C ILE A 64 3.67 13.34 11.34
N ALA A 65 4.24 14.47 10.92
CA ALA A 65 4.92 15.41 11.80
C ALA A 65 3.94 16.08 12.78
N ASN A 66 2.82 16.60 12.28
CA ASN A 66 1.86 17.35 13.10
C ASN A 66 1.04 16.46 14.06
N ASN A 67 0.98 15.16 13.82
CA ASN A 67 0.28 14.20 14.69
C ASN A 67 1.22 13.29 15.48
N ASN A 68 2.53 13.55 15.46
CA ASN A 68 3.54 12.74 16.17
C ASN A 68 3.42 11.24 15.86
N VAL A 69 3.19 10.89 14.60
CA VAL A 69 3.07 9.48 14.19
C VAL A 69 4.43 8.80 14.27
N ASN A 70 4.49 7.65 14.93
CA ASN A 70 5.70 6.85 15.02
C ASN A 70 5.87 6.05 13.71
N VAL A 71 6.91 6.33 12.95
CA VAL A 71 7.17 5.66 11.67
C VAL A 71 8.24 4.58 11.87
N TYR A 72 7.97 3.39 11.35
CA TYR A 72 8.91 2.27 11.32
C TYR A 72 9.04 1.72 9.91
N LEU A 73 10.25 1.32 9.54
CA LEU A 73 10.57 0.71 8.26
C LEU A 73 11.08 -0.71 8.48
N ILE A 74 10.71 -1.62 7.58
CA ILE A 74 11.15 -3.01 7.59
C ILE A 74 11.36 -3.49 6.16
N ASP A 75 12.45 -4.22 5.89
CA ASP A 75 12.62 -4.97 4.64
C ASP A 75 12.24 -6.44 4.87
N ALA A 76 10.94 -6.71 4.85
CA ALA A 76 10.43 -8.05 5.03
C ALA A 76 10.73 -8.98 3.84
N ILE A 77 11.02 -8.42 2.66
CA ILE A 77 11.35 -9.21 1.45
C ILE A 77 12.74 -9.83 1.60
N ASP A 78 13.72 -9.03 1.94
CA ASP A 78 15.09 -9.50 2.17
C ASP A 78 15.14 -10.47 3.37
N LEU A 79 14.45 -10.14 4.46
CA LEU A 79 14.36 -11.01 5.63
C LEU A 79 13.75 -12.36 5.31
N ALA A 80 12.62 -12.39 4.58
CA ALA A 80 11.99 -13.64 4.18
C ALA A 80 12.91 -14.49 3.29
N ALA A 81 13.64 -13.86 2.38
CA ALA A 81 14.62 -14.54 1.54
C ALA A 81 15.76 -15.15 2.38
N LYS A 82 16.33 -14.39 3.32
CA LYS A 82 17.43 -14.84 4.20
C LYS A 82 17.06 -16.03 5.10
N VAL A 83 15.82 -16.10 5.56
CA VAL A 83 15.35 -17.21 6.40
C VAL A 83 14.79 -18.41 5.62
N GLY A 84 14.87 -18.39 4.29
CA GLY A 84 14.40 -19.49 3.44
C GLY A 84 12.91 -19.47 3.13
N MET A 85 12.21 -18.37 3.39
CA MET A 85 10.78 -18.17 3.10
C MET A 85 10.51 -17.69 1.67
N GLY A 86 11.56 -17.35 0.90
CA GLY A 86 11.46 -16.78 -0.44
C GLY A 86 10.72 -15.43 -0.41
N LYS A 87 9.64 -15.30 -1.18
CA LYS A 87 8.84 -14.05 -1.24
C LYS A 87 7.72 -13.95 -0.19
N ARG A 88 7.66 -14.87 0.78
CA ARG A 88 6.57 -14.94 1.77
C ARG A 88 6.86 -14.05 2.97
N THR A 89 6.42 -12.81 2.89
CA THR A 89 6.69 -11.77 3.91
C THR A 89 5.67 -11.73 5.05
N ASN A 90 4.51 -12.39 4.88
CA ASN A 90 3.39 -12.31 5.82
C ASN A 90 3.76 -12.65 7.27
N THR A 91 4.53 -13.72 7.49
CA THR A 91 4.94 -14.14 8.84
C THR A 91 5.87 -13.10 9.49
N VAL A 92 6.80 -12.54 8.72
CA VAL A 92 7.71 -11.47 9.17
C VAL A 92 6.93 -10.23 9.57
N LEU A 93 6.00 -9.77 8.70
CA LEU A 93 5.19 -8.57 8.94
C LEU A 93 4.21 -8.76 10.10
N GLN A 94 3.64 -9.94 10.28
CA GLN A 94 2.78 -10.25 11.42
C GLN A 94 3.57 -10.20 12.73
N SER A 95 4.79 -10.71 12.75
CA SER A 95 5.66 -10.64 13.92
C SER A 95 6.03 -9.19 14.27
N ALA A 96 6.39 -8.38 13.27
CA ALA A 96 6.63 -6.95 13.46
C ALA A 96 5.39 -6.22 14.01
N PHE A 97 4.19 -6.59 13.52
CA PHE A 97 2.94 -6.05 14.05
C PHE A 97 2.80 -6.31 15.55
N PHE A 98 2.94 -7.56 15.99
CA PHE A 98 2.79 -7.88 17.42
C PHE A 98 3.84 -7.18 18.29
N ALA A 99 5.06 -7.06 17.80
CA ALA A 99 6.12 -6.35 18.51
C ALA A 99 5.84 -4.84 18.67
N LEU A 100 5.30 -4.20 17.64
CA LEU A 100 5.03 -2.75 17.63
C LEU A 100 3.67 -2.37 18.22
N ALA A 101 2.62 -3.11 17.89
CA ALA A 101 1.26 -2.79 18.32
C ALA A 101 0.99 -3.13 19.81
N LYS A 102 1.81 -3.99 20.42
CA LYS A 102 1.76 -4.35 21.84
C LYS A 102 0.36 -4.78 22.32
N VAL A 103 -0.39 -5.46 21.47
CA VAL A 103 -1.74 -5.97 21.79
C VAL A 103 -1.70 -7.17 22.74
N LEU A 104 -0.54 -7.81 22.85
CA LEU A 104 -0.20 -8.90 23.77
C LEU A 104 1.21 -8.66 24.33
N PRO A 105 1.58 -9.28 25.47
CA PRO A 105 2.98 -9.34 25.88
C PRO A 105 3.83 -9.96 24.76
N ALA A 106 4.99 -9.37 24.48
CA ALA A 106 5.78 -9.73 23.30
C ALA A 106 6.19 -11.21 23.28
N GLU A 107 6.58 -11.75 24.42
CA GLU A 107 6.98 -13.17 24.56
C GLU A 107 5.81 -14.11 24.26
N ASP A 108 4.63 -13.80 24.80
CA ASP A 108 3.42 -14.60 24.56
C ASP A 108 3.01 -14.57 23.08
N ALA A 109 3.07 -13.38 22.46
CA ALA A 109 2.74 -13.22 21.04
C ALA A 109 3.66 -14.06 20.16
N LEU A 110 4.97 -14.04 20.41
CA LEU A 110 5.94 -14.83 19.65
C LEU A 110 5.72 -16.33 19.85
N GLN A 111 5.43 -16.75 21.09
CA GLN A 111 5.16 -18.16 21.38
C GLN A 111 3.90 -18.63 20.66
N TYR A 112 2.80 -17.88 20.75
CA TYR A 112 1.55 -18.21 20.04
C TYR A 112 1.74 -18.27 18.53
N MET A 113 2.52 -17.37 17.95
CA MET A 113 2.84 -17.41 16.52
C MET A 113 3.62 -18.68 16.16
N LYS A 114 4.62 -19.08 16.96
CA LYS A 114 5.40 -20.29 16.74
C LYS A 114 4.56 -21.57 16.88
N ASP A 115 3.68 -21.62 17.87
CA ASP A 115 2.77 -22.75 18.07
C ASP A 115 1.78 -22.86 16.90
N ALA A 116 1.22 -21.75 16.44
CA ALA A 116 0.33 -21.70 15.28
C ALA A 116 1.05 -22.11 13.99
N ALA A 117 2.29 -21.67 13.77
CA ALA A 117 3.10 -22.05 12.63
C ALA A 117 3.42 -23.56 12.67
N THR A 118 3.80 -24.08 13.82
CA THR A 118 4.04 -25.52 14.03
C THR A 118 2.81 -26.35 13.68
N LYS A 119 1.65 -25.97 14.25
CA LYS A 119 0.37 -26.67 13.98
C LYS A 119 0.00 -26.64 12.48
N SER A 120 0.23 -25.52 11.81
CA SER A 120 -0.18 -25.30 10.42
C SER A 120 0.76 -25.98 9.42
N TYR A 121 2.05 -26.03 9.72
CA TYR A 121 3.06 -26.42 8.74
C TYR A 121 3.76 -27.76 9.05
N MET A 122 3.54 -28.40 10.21
CA MET A 122 4.17 -29.66 10.57
C MET A 122 3.96 -30.74 9.50
N LYS A 123 2.77 -30.81 8.90
CA LYS A 123 2.47 -31.77 7.82
C LYS A 123 3.31 -31.55 6.54
N LYS A 124 3.92 -30.37 6.39
CA LYS A 124 4.79 -30.02 5.25
C LYS A 124 6.27 -30.25 5.53
N GLY A 125 6.59 -30.69 6.75
CA GLY A 125 7.94 -31.03 7.19
C GLY A 125 8.56 -30.00 8.14
N GLN A 126 9.47 -30.47 8.98
CA GLN A 126 10.13 -29.71 10.03
C GLN A 126 10.87 -28.48 9.48
N ALA A 127 11.55 -28.62 8.35
CA ALA A 127 12.30 -27.50 7.74
C ALA A 127 11.42 -26.27 7.44
N ILE A 128 10.14 -26.48 7.09
CA ILE A 128 9.20 -25.38 6.85
C ILE A 128 8.76 -24.74 8.17
N VAL A 129 8.58 -25.54 9.22
CA VAL A 129 8.29 -25.04 10.57
C VAL A 129 9.46 -24.18 11.06
N ASP A 130 10.68 -24.67 10.94
CA ASP A 130 11.90 -23.97 11.38
C ASP A 130 12.10 -22.64 10.61
N ALA A 131 11.84 -22.63 9.31
CA ALA A 131 11.89 -21.40 8.52
C ALA A 131 10.86 -20.37 9.00
N ASN A 132 9.63 -20.81 9.33
CA ASN A 132 8.62 -19.92 9.90
C ASN A 132 9.01 -19.40 11.29
N HIS A 133 9.57 -20.25 12.17
CA HIS A 133 10.06 -19.82 13.48
C HIS A 133 11.16 -18.75 13.34
N LYS A 134 12.13 -18.97 12.43
CA LYS A 134 13.17 -17.97 12.13
C LYS A 134 12.58 -16.66 11.61
N ALA A 135 11.56 -16.73 10.76
CA ALA A 135 10.87 -15.56 10.24
C ALA A 135 10.13 -14.78 11.34
N ILE A 136 9.52 -15.48 12.30
CA ILE A 136 8.87 -14.87 13.48
C ILE A 136 9.92 -14.15 14.33
N ASP A 137 11.03 -14.80 14.67
CA ASP A 137 12.08 -14.20 15.50
C ASP A 137 12.71 -12.98 14.80
N ALA A 138 13.01 -13.09 13.51
CA ALA A 138 13.58 -12.00 12.73
C ALA A 138 12.61 -10.80 12.62
N GLY A 139 11.33 -11.06 12.35
CA GLY A 139 10.33 -10.01 12.20
C GLY A 139 10.09 -9.20 13.47
N ALA A 140 10.27 -9.82 14.64
CA ALA A 140 10.07 -9.16 15.94
C ALA A 140 11.08 -8.03 16.24
N THR A 141 12.24 -8.01 15.56
CA THR A 141 13.35 -7.11 15.89
C THR A 141 13.94 -6.36 14.70
N ALA A 142 13.59 -6.73 13.48
CA ALA A 142 14.27 -6.25 12.28
C ALA A 142 13.71 -4.93 11.71
N PHE A 143 12.70 -4.34 12.33
CA PHE A 143 12.25 -3.02 11.97
C PHE A 143 13.14 -1.94 12.60
N ARG A 144 13.28 -0.82 11.89
CA ARG A 144 13.99 0.37 12.39
C ARG A 144 13.02 1.54 12.52
N LYS A 145 13.23 2.38 13.52
CA LYS A 145 12.49 3.62 13.67
C LYS A 145 13.04 4.64 12.67
N PHE A 146 12.14 5.32 11.97
CA PHE A 146 12.48 6.46 11.14
C PHE A 146 12.31 7.74 11.96
N GLU A 147 13.37 8.54 12.02
CA GLU A 147 13.35 9.82 12.70
C GLU A 147 12.72 10.88 11.78
N VAL A 148 11.53 11.33 12.15
CA VAL A 148 10.74 12.27 11.34
C VAL A 148 11.43 13.64 11.33
N PRO A 149 11.85 14.16 10.16
CA PRO A 149 12.47 15.48 10.07
C PRO A 149 11.49 16.60 10.47
N ALA A 150 12.01 17.62 11.15
CA ALA A 150 11.19 18.73 11.65
C ALA A 150 10.53 19.56 10.53
N ASP A 151 11.16 19.65 9.38
CA ASP A 151 10.66 20.35 8.18
C ASP A 151 9.45 19.68 7.55
N TRP A 152 9.19 18.40 7.87
CA TRP A 152 7.98 17.72 7.41
C TRP A 152 6.69 18.39 7.84
N ALA A 153 6.70 19.10 8.97
CA ALA A 153 5.52 19.82 9.48
C ALA A 153 5.01 20.90 8.50
N THR A 154 5.91 21.46 7.69
CA THR A 154 5.65 22.52 6.72
C THR A 154 5.95 22.11 5.29
N ALA A 155 6.09 20.81 5.00
CA ALA A 155 6.39 20.31 3.67
C ALA A 155 5.40 20.84 2.63
N GLU A 156 5.92 21.42 1.54
CA GLU A 156 5.11 21.99 0.49
C GLU A 156 4.72 20.94 -0.55
N ASP A 157 3.49 21.02 -1.06
CA ASP A 157 3.07 20.19 -2.17
C ASP A 157 3.83 20.58 -3.43
N ALA A 158 4.13 19.59 -4.28
CA ALA A 158 4.69 19.87 -5.59
C ALA A 158 3.77 20.82 -6.36
N ALA A 159 4.35 21.75 -7.12
CA ALA A 159 3.58 22.65 -7.96
C ALA A 159 2.62 21.84 -8.87
N PRO A 160 1.37 22.28 -9.04
CA PRO A 160 0.45 21.64 -9.97
C PRO A 160 1.09 21.56 -11.37
N VAL A 161 1.06 20.37 -11.95
CA VAL A 161 1.50 20.22 -13.35
C VAL A 161 0.54 21.01 -14.23
N GLU A 162 1.01 22.04 -14.91
CA GLU A 162 0.21 22.75 -15.89
C GLU A 162 -0.14 21.79 -17.03
N LEU A 163 -1.43 21.78 -17.39
CA LEU A 163 -1.91 20.96 -18.49
C LEU A 163 -1.46 21.57 -19.82
N SER A 164 -0.73 20.81 -20.62
CA SER A 164 -0.47 21.17 -22.02
C SER A 164 -1.79 21.24 -22.81
N GLU A 165 -1.79 21.88 -24.00
CA GLU A 165 -2.98 21.92 -24.87
C GLU A 165 -3.50 20.52 -25.22
N GLU A 166 -2.61 19.53 -25.36
CA GLU A 166 -2.96 18.12 -25.57
C GLU A 166 -3.69 17.52 -24.36
N THR A 167 -3.41 17.99 -23.17
CA THR A 167 -4.06 17.56 -21.93
C THR A 167 -5.40 18.22 -21.65
N LYS A 168 -5.85 19.16 -22.52
CA LYS A 168 -7.21 19.72 -22.47
C LYS A 168 -8.26 18.83 -23.13
N SER A 169 -7.90 17.66 -23.64
CA SER A 169 -8.85 16.68 -24.16
C SER A 169 -9.87 16.25 -23.09
N ALA A 170 -11.05 15.80 -23.53
CA ALA A 170 -12.09 15.31 -22.61
C ALA A 170 -11.55 14.20 -21.68
N ILE A 171 -10.73 13.29 -22.21
CA ILE A 171 -10.07 12.24 -21.43
C ILE A 171 -9.19 12.83 -20.34
N ALA A 172 -8.34 13.81 -20.67
CA ALA A 172 -7.43 14.43 -19.72
C ALA A 172 -8.19 15.16 -18.59
N GLN A 173 -9.27 15.82 -18.93
CA GLN A 173 -10.14 16.48 -17.95
C GLN A 173 -10.82 15.47 -17.03
N GLN A 174 -11.35 14.37 -17.57
CA GLN A 174 -11.95 13.31 -16.78
C GLN A 174 -10.92 12.66 -15.85
N VAL A 175 -9.75 12.34 -16.35
CA VAL A 175 -8.66 11.76 -15.55
C VAL A 175 -8.30 12.68 -14.40
N LYS A 176 -8.03 13.95 -14.68
CA LYS A 176 -7.57 14.91 -13.68
C LYS A 176 -8.64 15.27 -12.66
N ASN A 177 -9.88 15.49 -13.12
CA ASN A 177 -10.94 16.01 -12.29
C ASN A 177 -11.71 14.93 -11.51
N LEU A 178 -11.70 13.69 -11.99
CA LEU A 178 -12.42 12.57 -11.36
C LEU A 178 -11.50 11.41 -11.01
N LEU A 179 -10.82 10.82 -11.99
CA LEU A 179 -10.09 9.57 -11.79
C LEU A 179 -8.95 9.72 -10.79
N GLU A 180 -8.10 10.72 -10.94
CA GLU A 180 -6.98 10.94 -10.01
C GLU A 180 -7.41 11.23 -8.57
N PRO A 181 -8.42 12.09 -8.28
CA PRO A 181 -8.91 12.27 -6.91
C PRO A 181 -9.46 10.97 -6.32
N ILE A 182 -10.22 10.19 -7.10
CA ILE A 182 -10.77 8.89 -6.66
C ILE A 182 -9.62 7.91 -6.40
N ASP A 183 -8.65 7.84 -7.26
CA ASP A 183 -7.48 6.98 -7.13
C ASP A 183 -6.62 7.34 -5.91
N ARG A 184 -6.58 8.61 -5.54
CA ARG A 184 -5.94 9.07 -4.30
C ARG A 184 -6.81 8.87 -3.05
N MET A 185 -7.97 8.22 -3.17
CA MET A 185 -8.95 8.03 -2.08
C MET A 185 -9.50 9.37 -1.54
N ASP A 186 -9.69 10.36 -2.43
CA ASP A 186 -10.17 11.70 -2.13
C ASP A 186 -11.51 11.99 -2.79
N GLY A 187 -12.21 10.93 -3.20
CA GLY A 187 -13.50 11.04 -3.88
C GLY A 187 -14.55 11.80 -3.08
N ASP A 188 -14.51 11.71 -1.75
CA ASP A 188 -15.43 12.45 -0.86
C ASP A 188 -15.24 13.97 -0.91
N SER A 189 -14.11 14.46 -1.42
CA SER A 189 -13.86 15.88 -1.63
C SER A 189 -14.51 16.45 -2.91
N LEU A 190 -14.96 15.55 -3.81
CA LEU A 190 -15.56 15.93 -5.07
C LEU A 190 -17.02 16.39 -4.89
N PRO A 191 -17.40 17.58 -5.40
CA PRO A 191 -18.80 17.97 -5.41
C PRO A 191 -19.60 17.11 -6.41
N VAL A 192 -20.89 16.96 -6.16
CA VAL A 192 -21.79 16.22 -7.08
C VAL A 192 -21.71 16.78 -8.51
N SER A 193 -21.50 18.08 -8.67
CA SER A 193 -21.34 18.71 -9.98
C SER A 193 -20.14 18.23 -10.78
N ALA A 194 -19.12 17.63 -10.15
CA ALA A 194 -17.98 17.04 -10.86
C ALA A 194 -18.40 15.87 -11.77
N PHE A 195 -19.52 15.22 -11.46
CA PHE A 195 -20.07 14.10 -12.22
C PHE A 195 -21.06 14.51 -13.31
N MET A 196 -21.38 15.81 -13.44
CA MET A 196 -22.34 16.30 -14.45
C MET A 196 -21.98 15.95 -15.89
N PRO A 197 -20.70 15.90 -16.32
CA PRO A 197 -20.36 15.45 -17.66
C PRO A 197 -20.67 13.95 -17.93
N HIS A 198 -20.96 13.18 -16.89
CA HIS A 198 -21.14 11.73 -16.94
C HIS A 198 -22.48 11.27 -16.35
N VAL A 199 -23.51 12.10 -16.42
CA VAL A 199 -24.85 11.83 -15.85
C VAL A 199 -25.54 10.61 -16.48
N ASP A 200 -25.17 10.27 -17.70
CA ASP A 200 -25.66 9.11 -18.44
C ASP A 200 -24.81 7.84 -18.17
N GLY A 201 -23.79 7.93 -17.30
CA GLY A 201 -22.89 6.83 -16.97
C GLY A 201 -21.84 6.53 -18.04
N GLN A 202 -21.75 7.33 -19.10
CA GLN A 202 -20.71 7.16 -20.11
C GLN A 202 -19.39 7.81 -19.67
N TRP A 203 -18.30 7.13 -19.99
CA TRP A 203 -16.93 7.57 -19.71
C TRP A 203 -16.15 7.68 -21.03
N GLU A 204 -15.15 8.54 -21.03
CA GLU A 204 -14.29 8.70 -22.21
C GLU A 204 -13.54 7.40 -22.52
N LEU A 205 -13.57 7.00 -23.78
CA LEU A 205 -12.87 5.81 -24.23
C LEU A 205 -11.36 5.99 -24.07
N GLY A 206 -10.70 4.97 -23.53
CA GLY A 206 -9.26 4.99 -23.28
C GLY A 206 -8.86 5.52 -21.89
N ALA A 207 -9.78 6.02 -21.07
CA ALA A 207 -9.49 6.50 -19.72
C ALA A 207 -8.88 5.41 -18.82
N ALA A 208 -9.19 4.13 -19.08
CA ALA A 208 -8.63 3.00 -18.34
C ALA A 208 -7.09 2.88 -18.41
N ALA A 209 -6.45 3.47 -19.42
CA ALA A 209 -4.99 3.53 -19.53
C ALA A 209 -4.35 4.33 -18.38
N TYR A 210 -5.11 5.23 -17.77
CA TYR A 210 -4.66 6.09 -16.67
C TYR A 210 -5.03 5.56 -15.28
N GLU A 211 -5.62 4.35 -15.22
CA GLU A 211 -5.92 3.74 -13.92
C GLU A 211 -4.64 3.49 -13.12
N LYS A 212 -4.70 3.82 -11.85
CA LYS A 212 -3.61 3.66 -10.88
C LYS A 212 -3.09 2.22 -10.77
N ARG A 213 -3.95 1.23 -10.97
CA ARG A 213 -3.58 -0.19 -10.76
C ARG A 213 -2.47 -0.65 -11.69
N GLY A 214 -2.39 -0.12 -12.91
CA GLY A 214 -1.39 -0.54 -13.88
C GLY A 214 -1.43 -2.05 -14.09
N VAL A 215 -2.50 -2.54 -14.73
CA VAL A 215 -2.86 -3.97 -14.77
C VAL A 215 -1.78 -4.81 -15.45
N ALA A 216 -1.11 -4.25 -16.47
CA ALA A 216 -0.03 -4.94 -17.17
C ALA A 216 1.02 -3.94 -17.67
N VAL A 217 2.30 -4.34 -17.58
CA VAL A 217 3.43 -3.59 -18.16
C VAL A 217 3.52 -3.84 -19.68
N SER A 218 3.10 -5.03 -20.10
CA SER A 218 3.03 -5.43 -21.50
C SER A 218 1.68 -6.06 -21.77
N VAL A 219 1.03 -5.63 -22.84
CA VAL A 219 -0.27 -6.14 -23.27
C VAL A 219 -0.17 -6.68 -24.70
N PRO A 220 -0.94 -7.73 -25.05
CA PRO A 220 -1.03 -8.17 -26.43
C PRO A 220 -1.56 -7.05 -27.32
N THR A 221 -0.96 -6.86 -28.47
CA THR A 221 -1.49 -5.99 -29.50
C THR A 221 -2.41 -6.79 -30.40
N TRP A 222 -3.62 -6.31 -30.61
CA TRP A 222 -4.53 -6.89 -31.58
C TRP A 222 -4.11 -6.48 -32.98
N ASP A 223 -3.68 -7.43 -33.78
CA ASP A 223 -3.44 -7.25 -35.20
C ASP A 223 -4.66 -7.75 -36.01
N CYS A 224 -5.52 -6.83 -36.39
CA CYS A 224 -6.77 -7.16 -37.06
C CYS A 224 -6.56 -7.81 -38.45
N LEU A 225 -5.46 -7.54 -39.13
CA LEU A 225 -5.15 -8.16 -40.43
C LEU A 225 -4.70 -9.61 -40.24
N LEU A 226 -4.01 -9.92 -39.14
CA LEU A 226 -3.53 -11.26 -38.84
C LEU A 226 -4.62 -12.15 -38.22
N TYR A 227 -5.41 -11.60 -37.29
CA TYR A 227 -6.35 -12.39 -36.50
C TYR A 227 -7.77 -12.46 -37.05
N THR A 228 -8.10 -11.64 -38.07
CA THR A 228 -9.42 -11.66 -38.72
C THR A 228 -9.37 -12.11 -40.19
N SER A 229 -8.18 -12.52 -40.70
CA SER A 229 -8.04 -13.09 -42.01
C SER A 229 -8.12 -14.63 -41.97
N ASP A 230 -8.55 -15.27 -43.05
CA ASP A 230 -8.60 -16.73 -43.22
C ASP A 230 -7.25 -17.42 -42.94
N ALA A 231 -6.14 -16.68 -43.01
CA ALA A 231 -4.80 -17.17 -42.69
C ALA A 231 -4.60 -17.46 -41.17
N ALA A 232 -5.50 -17.02 -40.30
CA ALA A 232 -5.43 -17.31 -38.86
C ALA A 232 -5.97 -18.72 -38.55
N ASP A 233 -6.83 -19.30 -39.38
CA ASP A 233 -7.46 -20.60 -39.19
C ASP A 233 -6.58 -21.77 -39.64
N ASP A 234 -5.49 -21.51 -40.35
CA ASP A 234 -4.56 -22.51 -40.93
C ASP A 234 -3.31 -22.80 -40.04
N ARG A 235 -3.34 -22.45 -38.74
CA ARG A 235 -2.20 -22.69 -37.81
C ARG A 235 -2.56 -23.52 -36.61
#